data_481eda986946d1a5533bd614ce75fb6c
#
_entry.id   481eda986946d1a5533bd614ce75fb6c
#
_cell.length_a   1.000
_cell.length_b   1.000
_cell.length_c   1.000
_cell.angle_alpha   90.00
_cell.angle_beta   90.00
_cell.angle_gamma   90.00
#
_symmetry.space_group_name_H-M   'P 1'
#
loop_
_entity.id
_entity.type
_entity.pdbx_description
1 polymer ?
#
loop_
_entity_poly.entity_id
_entity_poly.type
_entity_poly.pdbx_seq_one_letter_code
_entity_poly.pdbx_strand_id
1 'polypeptide(L)'
;MKLSKKAWNNVLIFAVLGMIFIFNFSHKRMLHEDISTPKQATLLPSHGMILTMQGPDYTIERIGRSWRSRPDIGLAPEQLNTMMNAWLSEPLNTLELAQGQLPVSQYSQVYQFWLAGVDEPVSLTLYQLDSGLVISNWQSQLLQLDELNIHKLLPK
;
A
#
# COMPACT_ATOMS: atom_id res chain seq x y z
N MET A 1 -38.67 -6.85 44.64
CA MET A 1 -37.63 -6.00 45.26
C MET A 1 -37.54 -4.69 44.48
N LYS A 2 -37.85 -3.55 45.09
CA LYS A 2 -37.69 -2.24 44.45
C LYS A 2 -36.29 -1.73 44.75
N LEU A 3 -35.43 -1.68 43.76
CA LEU A 3 -34.10 -1.07 43.87
C LEU A 3 -34.22 0.43 44.22
N SER A 4 -33.43 0.90 45.15
CA SER A 4 -33.41 2.32 45.50
C SER A 4 -32.90 3.15 44.30
N LYS A 5 -33.33 4.42 44.21
CA LYS A 5 -32.86 5.31 43.10
C LYS A 5 -31.34 5.42 43.00
N LYS A 6 -30.61 5.31 44.14
CA LYS A 6 -29.14 5.27 44.18
C LYS A 6 -28.57 3.98 43.59
N ALA A 7 -29.20 2.83 43.88
CA ALA A 7 -28.77 1.54 43.34
C ALA A 7 -29.03 1.46 41.82
N TRP A 8 -30.14 2.04 41.32
CA TRP A 8 -30.44 2.11 39.91
C TRP A 8 -29.42 2.94 39.12
N ASN A 9 -28.99 4.08 39.71
CA ASN A 9 -27.96 4.93 39.09
C ASN A 9 -26.61 4.20 38.95
N ASN A 10 -26.21 3.43 39.98
CA ASN A 10 -24.98 2.63 39.91
C ASN A 10 -25.09 1.52 38.87
N VAL A 11 -26.23 0.83 38.74
CA VAL A 11 -26.44 -0.18 37.70
C VAL A 11 -26.31 0.42 36.32
N LEU A 12 -26.84 1.63 36.09
CA LEU A 12 -26.75 2.31 34.81
C LEU A 12 -25.30 2.69 34.47
N ILE A 13 -24.54 3.18 35.44
CA ILE A 13 -23.11 3.53 35.25
C ILE A 13 -22.30 2.27 34.91
N PHE A 14 -22.50 1.15 35.64
CA PHE A 14 -21.80 -0.09 35.36
C PHE A 14 -22.24 -0.73 34.04
N ALA A 15 -23.48 -0.58 33.62
CA ALA A 15 -23.97 -1.03 32.31
C ALA A 15 -23.29 -0.25 31.17
N VAL A 16 -23.16 1.08 31.28
CA VAL A 16 -22.48 1.91 30.30
C VAL A 16 -20.98 1.59 30.24
N LEU A 17 -20.31 1.45 31.40
CA LEU A 17 -18.91 1.07 31.48
C LEU A 17 -18.67 -0.33 30.89
N GLY A 18 -19.55 -1.30 31.18
CA GLY A 18 -19.49 -2.63 30.59
C GLY A 18 -19.66 -2.61 29.07
N MET A 19 -20.59 -1.79 28.59
CA MET A 19 -20.82 -1.61 27.16
C MET A 19 -19.59 -1.02 26.47
N ILE A 20 -18.98 0.02 27.04
CA ILE A 20 -17.73 0.63 26.53
C ILE A 20 -16.60 -0.41 26.54
N PHE A 21 -16.49 -1.21 27.61
CA PHE A 21 -15.48 -2.26 27.71
C PHE A 21 -15.67 -3.35 26.64
N ILE A 22 -16.91 -3.79 26.41
CA ILE A 22 -17.24 -4.77 25.38
C ILE A 22 -16.94 -4.23 23.99
N PHE A 23 -17.33 -2.99 23.67
CA PHE A 23 -17.02 -2.38 22.39
C PHE A 23 -15.51 -2.19 22.18
N ASN A 24 -14.78 -1.73 23.18
CA ASN A 24 -13.34 -1.53 23.08
C ASN A 24 -12.58 -2.87 22.98
N PHE A 25 -13.06 -3.91 23.69
CA PHE A 25 -12.46 -5.24 23.62
C PHE A 25 -12.83 -5.98 22.33
N SER A 26 -14.06 -5.82 21.86
CA SER A 26 -14.52 -6.38 20.59
C SER A 26 -13.79 -5.74 19.40
N HIS A 27 -13.55 -4.43 19.46
CA HIS A 27 -12.79 -3.71 18.42
C HIS A 27 -11.33 -4.18 18.33
N LYS A 28 -10.70 -4.47 19.49
CA LYS A 28 -9.34 -5.05 19.50
C LYS A 28 -9.31 -6.50 18.99
N ARG A 29 -10.35 -7.30 19.20
CA ARG A 29 -10.41 -8.67 18.68
C ARG A 29 -10.67 -8.72 17.18
N MET A 30 -11.48 -7.82 16.63
CA MET A 30 -11.69 -7.74 15.18
C MET A 30 -10.44 -7.26 14.42
N LEU A 31 -9.49 -6.61 15.10
CA LEU A 31 -8.19 -6.23 14.53
C LEU A 31 -7.11 -7.32 14.70
N HIS A 32 -7.41 -8.43 15.40
CA HIS A 32 -6.46 -9.51 15.65
C HIS A 32 -6.84 -10.87 15.06
N GLU A 33 -7.96 -10.96 14.35
CA GLU A 33 -8.37 -12.18 13.65
C GLU A 33 -8.18 -12.03 12.14
N ASP A 34 -6.93 -11.95 11.71
CA ASP A 34 -6.51 -12.39 10.36
C ASP A 34 -5.02 -12.76 10.35
N ILE A 35 -4.65 -13.70 11.21
CA ILE A 35 -3.37 -14.39 11.11
C ILE A 35 -3.61 -15.61 10.20
N SER A 36 -3.62 -15.41 8.87
CA SER A 36 -3.33 -16.48 7.90
C SER A 36 -3.44 -16.09 6.43
N THR A 37 -4.01 -14.94 6.08
CA THR A 37 -3.94 -14.44 4.69
C THR A 37 -2.93 -13.30 4.63
N PRO A 38 -1.90 -13.37 3.78
CA PRO A 38 -1.01 -12.24 3.59
C PRO A 38 -1.87 -11.05 3.18
N LYS A 39 -1.83 -10.00 3.98
CA LYS A 39 -2.58 -8.77 3.70
C LYS A 39 -2.02 -8.20 2.41
N GLN A 40 -2.84 -8.18 1.37
CA GLN A 40 -2.46 -7.66 0.08
C GLN A 40 -2.78 -6.18 -0.02
N ALA A 41 -1.89 -5.42 -0.64
CA ALA A 41 -2.08 -4.01 -0.90
C ALA A 41 -1.59 -3.66 -2.31
N THR A 42 -2.09 -2.56 -2.86
CA THR A 42 -1.65 -2.02 -4.13
C THR A 42 -0.55 -0.99 -3.95
N LEU A 43 0.28 -0.81 -4.98
CA LEU A 43 1.37 0.18 -4.99
C LEU A 43 0.85 1.61 -5.02
N LEU A 44 -0.20 1.85 -5.80
CA LEU A 44 -0.83 3.15 -6.00
C LEU A 44 -2.31 3.09 -5.62
N PRO A 45 -2.97 4.24 -5.40
CA PRO A 45 -4.42 4.29 -5.20
C PRO A 45 -5.16 3.66 -6.39
N SER A 46 -6.05 2.70 -6.13
CA SER A 46 -6.76 1.91 -7.16
C SER A 46 -7.64 2.75 -8.11
N HIS A 47 -7.99 3.96 -7.71
CA HIS A 47 -8.79 4.89 -8.53
C HIS A 47 -7.93 5.96 -9.23
N GLY A 48 -6.61 5.90 -9.08
CA GLY A 48 -5.68 6.84 -9.69
C GLY A 48 -5.51 6.58 -11.18
N MET A 49 -5.45 7.66 -11.99
CA MET A 49 -5.02 7.57 -13.38
C MET A 49 -3.59 8.08 -13.46
N ILE A 50 -2.64 7.22 -13.85
CA ILE A 50 -1.26 7.64 -14.05
C ILE A 50 -1.17 8.51 -15.30
N LEU A 51 -0.56 9.68 -15.17
CA LEU A 51 -0.21 10.58 -16.27
C LEU A 51 1.25 10.42 -16.67
N THR A 52 2.14 10.33 -15.68
CA THR A 52 3.57 10.20 -15.87
C THR A 52 4.15 9.35 -14.76
N MET A 53 5.10 8.50 -15.12
CA MET A 53 5.97 7.76 -14.21
C MET A 53 7.40 8.14 -14.48
N GLN A 54 8.13 8.56 -13.47
CA GLN A 54 9.57 8.79 -13.53
C GLN A 54 10.30 7.72 -12.74
N GLY A 55 11.08 6.93 -13.43
CA GLY A 55 12.04 5.99 -12.85
C GLY A 55 13.45 6.61 -12.75
N PRO A 56 14.45 5.84 -12.31
CA PRO A 56 15.83 6.32 -12.17
C PRO A 56 16.43 6.79 -13.48
N ASP A 57 16.22 6.05 -14.59
CA ASP A 57 16.88 6.26 -15.86
C ASP A 57 15.91 6.53 -17.02
N TYR A 58 14.61 6.54 -16.77
CA TYR A 58 13.59 6.73 -17.80
C TYR A 58 12.34 7.40 -17.24
N THR A 59 11.58 8.01 -18.13
CA THR A 59 10.25 8.57 -17.85
C THR A 59 9.24 7.97 -18.82
N ILE A 60 8.08 7.56 -18.32
CA ILE A 60 6.97 7.08 -19.13
C ILE A 60 5.84 8.07 -19.03
N GLU A 61 5.42 8.60 -20.17
CA GLU A 61 4.38 9.62 -20.28
C GLU A 61 3.17 9.06 -21.01
N ARG A 62 1.99 9.42 -20.53
CA ARG A 62 0.73 9.13 -21.23
C ARG A 62 0.48 10.14 -22.35
N ILE A 63 0.31 9.66 -23.57
CA ILE A 63 -0.01 10.48 -24.74
C ILE A 63 -1.36 10.03 -25.30
N GLY A 64 -2.42 10.73 -24.92
CA GLY A 64 -3.78 10.36 -25.28
C GLY A 64 -4.17 9.02 -24.68
N ARG A 65 -4.34 7.99 -25.52
CA ARG A 65 -4.67 6.62 -25.12
C ARG A 65 -3.46 5.67 -25.12
N SER A 66 -2.27 6.19 -25.41
CA SER A 66 -1.05 5.42 -25.53
C SER A 66 0.01 5.87 -24.53
N TRP A 67 1.14 5.17 -24.50
CA TRP A 67 2.27 5.46 -23.63
C TRP A 67 3.54 5.62 -24.46
N ARG A 68 4.46 6.45 -23.96
CA ARG A 68 5.78 6.66 -24.54
C ARG A 68 6.84 6.74 -23.44
N SER A 69 7.98 6.11 -23.65
CA SER A 69 9.15 6.23 -22.78
C SER A 69 10.16 7.22 -23.31
N ARG A 70 10.89 7.85 -22.40
CA ARG A 70 12.04 8.73 -22.68
C ARG A 70 13.14 8.49 -21.65
N PRO A 71 14.37 8.07 -22.07
CA PRO A 71 14.67 7.57 -23.41
C PRO A 71 13.82 6.35 -23.79
N ASP A 72 13.88 5.95 -25.05
CA ASP A 72 13.19 4.73 -25.49
C ASP A 72 13.83 3.51 -24.81
N ILE A 73 13.03 2.77 -24.06
CA ILE A 73 13.46 1.56 -23.33
C ILE A 73 13.16 0.26 -24.09
N GLY A 74 12.80 0.36 -25.38
CA GLY A 74 12.57 -0.79 -26.24
C GLY A 74 11.25 -1.54 -25.97
N LEU A 75 10.32 -0.95 -25.25
CA LEU A 75 8.99 -1.52 -24.99
C LEU A 75 7.94 -0.93 -25.93
N ALA A 76 7.14 -1.80 -26.56
CA ALA A 76 6.00 -1.37 -27.35
C ALA A 76 4.93 -0.67 -26.50
N PRO A 77 4.10 0.22 -27.07
CA PRO A 77 3.05 0.93 -26.33
C PRO A 77 2.09 0.02 -25.55
N GLU A 78 1.80 -1.16 -26.07
CA GLU A 78 0.94 -2.16 -25.42
C GLU A 78 1.61 -2.77 -24.18
N GLN A 79 2.93 -2.97 -24.24
CA GLN A 79 3.73 -3.44 -23.10
C GLN A 79 3.81 -2.39 -22.02
N LEU A 80 4.02 -1.12 -22.41
CA LEU A 80 3.98 0.01 -21.48
C LEU A 80 2.60 0.14 -20.81
N ASN A 81 1.51 -0.04 -21.55
CA ASN A 81 0.17 -0.03 -20.99
C ASN A 81 -0.04 -1.15 -19.98
N THR A 82 0.42 -2.37 -20.29
CA THR A 82 0.35 -3.51 -19.37
C THR A 82 1.13 -3.24 -18.09
N MET A 83 2.35 -2.69 -18.21
CA MET A 83 3.19 -2.31 -17.08
C MET A 83 2.52 -1.23 -16.21
N MET A 84 1.97 -0.17 -16.80
CA MET A 84 1.27 0.89 -16.05
C MET A 84 0.02 0.38 -15.35
N ASN A 85 -0.71 -0.56 -15.95
CA ASN A 85 -1.85 -1.20 -15.29
C ASN A 85 -1.39 -2.07 -14.11
N ALA A 86 -0.26 -2.77 -14.23
CA ALA A 86 0.29 -3.55 -13.13
C ALA A 86 0.65 -2.64 -11.93
N TRP A 87 1.25 -1.48 -12.16
CA TRP A 87 1.53 -0.50 -11.09
C TRP A 87 0.28 -0.04 -10.33
N LEU A 88 -0.89 0.02 -10.99
CA LEU A 88 -2.16 0.41 -10.36
C LEU A 88 -2.87 -0.74 -9.65
N SER A 89 -2.81 -1.95 -10.20
CA SER A 89 -3.75 -3.01 -9.83
C SER A 89 -3.10 -4.30 -9.32
N GLU A 90 -1.78 -4.47 -9.44
CA GLU A 90 -1.14 -5.70 -8.97
C GLU A 90 -1.21 -5.79 -7.44
N PRO A 91 -1.87 -6.83 -6.89
CA PRO A 91 -1.93 -7.05 -5.46
C PRO A 91 -0.61 -7.66 -4.98
N LEU A 92 0.05 -6.99 -4.05
CA LEU A 92 1.32 -7.42 -3.46
C LEU A 92 1.16 -7.75 -1.99
N ASN A 93 1.93 -8.72 -1.51
CA ASN A 93 1.92 -9.10 -0.11
C ASN A 93 2.62 -8.04 0.76
N THR A 94 1.95 -7.61 1.84
CA THR A 94 2.56 -6.69 2.79
C THR A 94 3.62 -7.42 3.62
N LEU A 95 4.77 -6.76 3.78
CA LEU A 95 5.84 -7.20 4.67
C LEU A 95 5.67 -6.46 6.01
N GLU A 96 5.34 -7.20 7.06
CA GLU A 96 5.34 -6.65 8.42
C GLU A 96 6.76 -6.70 8.98
N LEU A 97 7.42 -5.55 9.02
CA LEU A 97 8.69 -5.40 9.75
C LEU A 97 8.39 -4.94 11.17
N ALA A 98 9.13 -5.45 12.14
CA ALA A 98 9.07 -4.94 13.50
C ALA A 98 9.40 -3.43 13.50
N GLN A 99 8.62 -2.65 14.26
CA GLN A 99 8.77 -1.19 14.33
C GLN A 99 10.23 -0.81 14.63
N GLY A 100 10.84 -0.04 13.75
CA GLY A 100 12.23 0.41 13.87
C GLY A 100 13.26 -0.34 13.02
N GLN A 101 12.89 -1.40 12.35
CA GLN A 101 13.73 -2.10 11.37
C GLN A 101 13.39 -1.65 9.94
N LEU A 102 13.60 -0.37 9.62
CA LEU A 102 13.80 -0.03 8.22
C LEU A 102 15.10 -0.73 7.78
N PRO A 103 15.03 -1.61 6.79
CA PRO A 103 16.23 -2.24 6.30
C PRO A 103 17.20 -1.17 5.83
N VAL A 104 18.42 -1.16 6.36
CA VAL A 104 19.50 -0.37 5.79
C VAL A 104 19.81 -1.00 4.43
N SER A 105 19.11 -0.54 3.42
CA SER A 105 19.29 -0.99 2.05
C SER A 105 20.60 -0.39 1.53
N GLN A 106 21.46 -1.21 1.00
CA GLN A 106 22.69 -0.76 0.32
C GLN A 106 22.35 -0.08 -1.01
N TYR A 107 21.13 -0.28 -1.51
CA TYR A 107 20.67 0.26 -2.79
C TYR A 107 19.18 0.55 -2.75
N SER A 108 18.82 1.76 -3.13
CA SER A 108 17.40 2.16 -3.24
C SER A 108 17.16 2.93 -4.53
N GLN A 109 16.02 2.69 -5.16
CA GLN A 109 15.55 3.43 -6.34
C GLN A 109 14.23 4.10 -6.01
N VAL A 110 14.04 5.33 -6.49
CA VAL A 110 12.80 6.07 -6.29
C VAL A 110 12.05 6.16 -7.61
N TYR A 111 10.77 5.85 -7.55
CA TYR A 111 9.81 5.99 -8.64
C TYR A 111 8.78 7.05 -8.26
N GLN A 112 8.57 8.02 -9.13
CA GLN A 112 7.60 9.08 -8.92
C GLN A 112 6.45 8.97 -9.90
N PHE A 113 5.23 9.08 -9.41
CA PHE A 113 4.01 8.96 -10.19
C PHE A 113 3.17 10.22 -10.10
N TRP A 114 2.91 10.85 -11.22
CA TRP A 114 1.93 11.93 -11.33
C TRP A 114 0.58 11.32 -11.68
N LEU A 115 -0.37 11.50 -10.77
CA LEU A 115 -1.74 11.01 -10.90
C LEU A 115 -2.67 12.14 -11.28
N ALA A 116 -3.68 11.87 -12.11
CA ALA A 116 -4.69 12.85 -12.46
C ALA A 116 -5.46 13.32 -11.22
N GLY A 117 -5.58 14.64 -11.04
CA GLY A 117 -6.30 15.25 -9.91
C GLY A 117 -5.52 15.27 -8.59
N VAL A 118 -4.22 14.96 -8.61
CA VAL A 118 -3.32 15.04 -7.46
C VAL A 118 -2.21 16.03 -7.80
N ASP A 119 -2.01 17.04 -6.95
CA ASP A 119 -1.05 18.12 -7.21
C ASP A 119 0.40 17.68 -6.99
N GLU A 120 0.62 16.76 -6.04
CA GLU A 120 1.96 16.27 -5.70
C GLU A 120 2.19 14.84 -6.22
N PRO A 121 3.41 14.51 -6.69
CA PRO A 121 3.72 13.16 -7.13
C PRO A 121 3.75 12.17 -5.96
N VAL A 122 3.24 10.98 -6.21
CA VAL A 122 3.38 9.85 -5.29
C VAL A 122 4.74 9.23 -5.48
N SER A 123 5.57 9.23 -4.43
CA SER A 123 6.92 8.65 -4.45
C SER A 123 6.91 7.27 -3.81
N LEU A 124 7.38 6.27 -4.55
CA LEU A 124 7.58 4.91 -4.09
C LEU A 124 9.07 4.60 -4.08
N THR A 125 9.55 3.95 -3.04
CA THR A 125 10.97 3.58 -2.93
C THR A 125 11.13 2.07 -2.99
N LEU A 126 11.94 1.61 -3.94
CA LEU A 126 12.33 0.22 -4.08
C LEU A 126 13.63 -0.01 -3.31
N TYR A 127 13.65 -1.01 -2.45
CA TYR A 127 14.79 -1.40 -1.62
C TYR A 127 15.28 -2.78 -2.02
N GLN A 128 16.60 -2.93 -2.13
CA GLN A 128 17.25 -4.23 -2.26
C GLN A 128 17.63 -4.72 -0.87
N LEU A 129 17.04 -5.83 -0.44
CA LEU A 129 17.35 -6.51 0.81
C LEU A 129 18.05 -7.85 0.55
N ASP A 130 18.66 -8.41 1.57
CA ASP A 130 19.22 -9.79 1.50
C ASP A 130 18.12 -10.83 1.23
N SER A 131 16.89 -10.53 1.66
CA SER A 131 15.70 -11.38 1.47
C SER A 131 14.98 -11.17 0.13
N GLY A 132 15.39 -10.21 -0.70
CA GLY A 132 14.77 -9.88 -1.98
C GLY A 132 14.43 -8.41 -2.14
N LEU A 133 13.62 -8.10 -3.14
CA LEU A 133 13.17 -6.73 -3.41
C LEU A 133 11.90 -6.40 -2.62
N VAL A 134 11.89 -5.21 -2.06
CA VAL A 134 10.76 -4.65 -1.31
C VAL A 134 10.50 -3.24 -1.78
N ILE A 135 9.24 -2.86 -1.94
CA ILE A 135 8.84 -1.51 -2.35
C ILE A 135 7.89 -0.89 -1.34
N SER A 136 8.07 0.41 -1.05
CA SER A 136 7.07 1.16 -0.29
C SER A 136 5.89 1.54 -1.20
N ASN A 137 4.66 1.42 -0.70
CA ASN A 137 3.49 1.89 -1.43
C ASN A 137 3.12 3.34 -1.04
N TRP A 138 2.06 3.88 -1.63
CA TRP A 138 1.55 5.23 -1.37
C TRP A 138 1.09 5.46 0.09
N GLN A 139 0.88 4.39 0.87
CA GLN A 139 0.56 4.44 2.31
C GLN A 139 1.79 4.19 3.20
N SER A 140 2.99 4.18 2.62
CA SER A 140 4.24 3.86 3.32
C SER A 140 4.30 2.44 3.90
N GLN A 141 3.50 1.51 3.37
CA GLN A 141 3.58 0.10 3.68
C GLN A 141 4.66 -0.55 2.81
N LEU A 142 5.38 -1.52 3.36
CA LEU A 142 6.36 -2.29 2.61
C LEU A 142 5.70 -3.51 1.97
N LEU A 143 5.91 -3.67 0.69
CA LEU A 143 5.36 -4.76 -0.12
C LEU A 143 6.51 -5.57 -0.70
N GLN A 144 6.38 -6.90 -0.60
CA GLN A 144 7.38 -7.82 -1.15
C GLN A 144 7.15 -8.00 -2.64
N LEU A 145 8.22 -7.93 -3.43
CA LEU A 145 8.22 -8.21 -4.86
C LEU A 145 8.84 -9.59 -5.11
N ASP A 146 8.09 -10.46 -5.79
CA ASP A 146 8.59 -11.71 -6.35
C ASP A 146 9.11 -11.50 -7.79
N GLU A 147 9.75 -12.51 -8.37
CA GLU A 147 10.28 -12.42 -9.73
C GLU A 147 9.22 -12.10 -10.78
N LEU A 148 8.00 -12.62 -10.62
CA LEU A 148 6.87 -12.35 -11.53
C LEU A 148 6.45 -10.90 -11.49
N ASN A 149 6.39 -10.33 -10.28
CA ASN A 149 6.02 -8.93 -10.07
C ASN A 149 7.09 -7.99 -10.62
N ILE A 150 8.38 -8.32 -10.43
CA ILE A 150 9.50 -7.56 -10.98
C ILE A 150 9.37 -7.46 -12.52
N HIS A 151 9.12 -8.57 -13.20
CA HIS A 151 8.96 -8.59 -14.65
C HIS A 151 7.73 -7.84 -15.18
N LYS A 152 6.69 -7.68 -14.36
CA LYS A 152 5.49 -6.90 -14.71
C LYS A 152 5.67 -5.40 -14.49
N LEU A 153 6.42 -5.03 -13.47
CA LEU A 153 6.53 -3.65 -13.00
C LEU A 153 7.74 -2.91 -13.57
N LEU A 154 8.84 -3.60 -13.85
CA LEU A 154 10.10 -3.01 -14.28
C LEU A 154 10.45 -3.42 -15.70
N PRO A 155 11.03 -2.52 -16.51
CA PRO A 155 11.59 -2.88 -17.81
C PRO A 155 12.77 -3.83 -17.62
N LYS A 156 12.96 -4.71 -18.60
CA LYS A 156 14.12 -5.62 -18.63
C LYS A 156 15.36 -4.90 -19.09
#